data_f08a1c249f4e893d3b7e238f23bed8dd
#
_entry.id   f08a1c249f4e893d3b7e238f23bed8dd
#
_cell.length_a   1.000
_cell.length_b   1.000
_cell.length_c   1.000
_cell.angle_alpha   90.00
_cell.angle_beta   90.00
_cell.angle_gamma   90.00
#
_symmetry.space_group_name_H-M   'P 1'
#
loop_
_entity.id
_entity.type
_entity.pdbx_description
1 polymer ?
#
loop_
_entity_poly.entity_id
_entity_poly.type
_entity_poly.pdbx_seq_one_letter_code
_entity_poly.pdbx_strand_id
1 'polypeptide(L)'
;VIAYLKSLNPAFEQEQPAPIALPSPPPLPSGNGITNGRALYAKYECRTCHGDNGAGDGPESKAGHLRDANNLPITATDLTDPSSFKNGATPHDLYRSIMSGLDGTPMPAYADQFAGQEEATWDLVWYLQSLSGQPGR
;
A
#
# COMPACT_ATOMS: atom_id res chain seq x y z
N VAL A 1 22.40 18.12 2.84
CA VAL A 1 22.07 16.81 3.39
C VAL A 1 21.77 15.81 2.27
N ILE A 2 20.77 16.06 1.37
CA ILE A 2 20.40 15.11 0.30
C ILE A 2 21.60 14.73 -0.59
N ALA A 3 22.40 15.71 -1.05
CA ALA A 3 23.58 15.46 -1.88
C ALA A 3 24.60 14.57 -1.18
N TYR A 4 24.83 14.79 0.12
CA TYR A 4 25.70 13.95 0.93
C TYR A 4 25.17 12.52 1.06
N LEU A 5 23.87 12.34 1.35
CA LEU A 5 23.27 11.00 1.43
C LEU A 5 23.38 10.25 0.10
N LYS A 6 23.16 10.93 -1.02
CA LYS A 6 23.33 10.34 -2.37
C LYS A 6 24.78 9.92 -2.63
N SER A 7 25.76 10.69 -2.14
CA SER A 7 27.19 10.34 -2.32
C SER A 7 27.62 9.09 -1.54
N LEU A 8 26.84 8.67 -0.53
CA LEU A 8 27.14 7.46 0.25
C LEU A 8 26.75 6.15 -0.47
N ASN A 9 25.91 6.26 -1.50
CA ASN A 9 25.47 5.10 -2.27
C ASN A 9 25.55 5.38 -3.77
N PRO A 10 26.57 4.84 -4.49
CA PRO A 10 26.74 5.04 -5.92
C PRO A 10 25.55 4.60 -6.78
N ALA A 11 24.68 3.71 -6.27
CA ALA A 11 23.49 3.26 -6.98
C ALA A 11 22.54 4.43 -7.30
N PHE A 12 22.50 5.49 -6.48
CA PHE A 12 21.69 6.68 -6.78
C PHE A 12 22.07 7.41 -8.08
N GLU A 13 23.29 7.21 -8.58
CA GLU A 13 23.73 7.77 -9.85
C GLU A 13 23.47 6.82 -11.03
N GLN A 14 23.44 5.52 -10.76
CA GLN A 14 23.34 4.46 -11.77
C GLN A 14 21.91 3.96 -11.96
N GLU A 15 21.10 3.98 -10.89
CA GLU A 15 19.72 3.51 -10.92
C GLU A 15 18.75 4.71 -10.96
N GLN A 16 18.06 4.88 -12.07
CA GLN A 16 17.00 5.86 -12.24
C GLN A 16 15.68 5.10 -12.37
N PRO A 17 15.05 4.68 -11.25
CA PRO A 17 13.77 3.98 -11.32
C PRO A 17 12.73 4.89 -11.97
N ALA A 18 11.89 4.31 -12.84
CA ALA A 18 10.79 5.05 -13.43
C ALA A 18 9.83 5.54 -12.33
N PRO A 19 9.45 6.81 -12.32
CA PRO A 19 8.47 7.30 -11.35
C PRO A 19 7.13 6.60 -11.55
N ILE A 20 6.45 6.30 -10.45
CA ILE A 20 5.07 5.81 -10.49
C ILE A 20 4.19 6.95 -11.01
N ALA A 21 3.55 6.73 -12.16
CA ALA A 21 2.61 7.69 -12.73
C ALA A 21 1.34 7.74 -11.86
N LEU A 22 1.05 8.89 -11.29
CA LEU A 22 -0.16 9.13 -10.51
C LEU A 22 -1.07 10.07 -11.28
N PRO A 23 -2.29 9.65 -11.66
CA PRO A 23 -3.25 10.57 -12.24
C PRO A 23 -3.64 11.65 -11.22
N SER A 24 -3.80 12.89 -11.68
CA SER A 24 -4.22 14.00 -10.84
C SER A 24 -5.37 14.76 -11.53
N PRO A 25 -6.54 14.82 -10.93
CA PRO A 25 -6.97 14.19 -9.69
C PRO A 25 -7.10 12.67 -9.82
N PRO A 26 -7.19 11.92 -8.67
CA PRO A 26 -7.46 10.49 -8.75
C PRO A 26 -8.84 10.26 -9.38
N PRO A 27 -9.02 9.19 -10.18
CA PRO A 27 -10.32 8.88 -10.76
C PRO A 27 -11.35 8.64 -9.66
N LEU A 28 -12.60 9.02 -9.91
CA LEU A 28 -13.69 8.69 -9.00
C LEU A 28 -13.92 7.17 -8.98
N PRO A 29 -14.37 6.59 -7.83
CA PRO A 29 -14.70 5.18 -7.78
C PRO A 29 -15.77 4.83 -8.82
N SER A 30 -15.56 3.74 -9.56
CA SER A 30 -16.58 3.17 -10.44
C SER A 30 -17.78 2.67 -9.62
N GLY A 31 -18.92 2.44 -10.24
CA GLY A 31 -20.12 1.95 -9.55
C GLY A 31 -19.87 0.65 -8.76
N ASN A 32 -18.95 -0.20 -9.21
CA ASN A 32 -18.57 -1.45 -8.57
C ASN A 32 -17.15 -1.40 -7.95
N GLY A 33 -16.47 -0.25 -7.98
CA GLY A 33 -15.07 -0.14 -7.61
C GLY A 33 -14.75 -0.69 -6.22
N ILE A 34 -15.58 -0.34 -5.21
CA ILE A 34 -15.37 -0.84 -3.84
C ILE A 34 -15.55 -2.38 -3.78
N THR A 35 -16.53 -2.92 -4.49
CA THR A 35 -16.76 -4.38 -4.54
C THR A 35 -15.60 -5.10 -5.23
N ASN A 36 -15.13 -4.57 -6.34
CA ASN A 36 -13.96 -5.07 -7.06
C ASN A 36 -12.70 -4.97 -6.17
N GLY A 37 -12.49 -3.83 -5.53
CA GLY A 37 -11.37 -3.62 -4.61
C GLY A 37 -11.36 -4.62 -3.46
N ARG A 38 -12.52 -4.94 -2.88
CA ARG A 38 -12.66 -6.02 -1.89
C ARG A 38 -12.26 -7.38 -2.44
N ALA A 39 -12.65 -7.70 -3.66
CA ALA A 39 -12.25 -8.95 -4.32
C ALA A 39 -10.74 -9.00 -4.55
N LEU A 40 -10.12 -7.88 -4.96
CA LEU A 40 -8.67 -7.76 -5.11
C LEU A 40 -7.93 -7.89 -3.78
N TYR A 41 -8.44 -7.29 -2.72
CA TYR A 41 -7.90 -7.43 -1.37
C TYR A 41 -7.82 -8.90 -0.93
N ALA A 42 -8.86 -9.67 -1.21
CA ALA A 42 -8.88 -11.11 -0.96
C ALA A 42 -7.95 -11.87 -1.92
N LYS A 43 -7.98 -11.55 -3.22
CA LYS A 43 -7.18 -12.21 -4.26
C LYS A 43 -5.68 -12.09 -4.02
N TYR A 44 -5.22 -10.91 -3.60
CA TYR A 44 -3.81 -10.63 -3.31
C TYR A 44 -3.42 -10.90 -1.86
N GLU A 45 -4.26 -11.61 -1.12
CA GLU A 45 -4.01 -12.08 0.25
C GLU A 45 -3.67 -10.97 1.26
N CYS A 46 -4.09 -9.73 1.02
CA CYS A 46 -3.86 -8.61 1.91
C CYS A 46 -4.39 -8.88 3.34
N ARG A 47 -5.50 -9.62 3.42
CA ARG A 47 -6.13 -10.05 4.68
C ARG A 47 -5.22 -10.91 5.57
N THR A 48 -4.24 -11.59 4.99
CA THR A 48 -3.31 -12.46 5.74
C THR A 48 -2.53 -11.66 6.80
N CYS A 49 -2.18 -10.42 6.49
CA CYS A 49 -1.53 -9.51 7.41
C CYS A 49 -2.52 -8.50 8.01
N HIS A 50 -3.36 -7.88 7.17
CA HIS A 50 -4.24 -6.78 7.58
C HIS A 50 -5.59 -7.21 8.15
N GLY A 51 -5.94 -8.50 8.10
CA GLY A 51 -7.24 -9.01 8.57
C GLY A 51 -8.37 -8.83 7.56
N ASP A 52 -9.47 -9.54 7.76
CA ASP A 52 -10.63 -9.52 6.83
C ASP A 52 -11.30 -8.14 6.74
N ASN A 53 -11.21 -7.35 7.80
CA ASN A 53 -11.78 -6.01 7.92
C ASN A 53 -10.72 -4.89 7.91
N GLY A 54 -9.45 -5.22 7.67
CA GLY A 54 -8.37 -4.26 7.60
C GLY A 54 -7.82 -3.76 8.94
N ALA A 55 -8.21 -4.37 10.07
CA ALA A 55 -7.83 -3.92 11.41
C ALA A 55 -6.36 -4.25 11.81
N GLY A 56 -5.52 -4.70 10.89
CA GLY A 56 -4.15 -5.10 11.18
C GLY A 56 -4.03 -6.43 11.94
N ASP A 57 -5.12 -7.15 12.05
CA ASP A 57 -5.32 -8.32 12.91
C ASP A 57 -5.36 -9.64 12.13
N GLY A 58 -4.73 -9.68 10.96
CA GLY A 58 -4.62 -10.91 10.16
C GLY A 58 -3.84 -12.02 10.86
N PRO A 59 -3.96 -13.27 10.38
CA PRO A 59 -3.33 -14.42 11.01
C PRO A 59 -1.81 -14.26 11.18
N GLU A 60 -1.08 -13.73 10.21
CA GLU A 60 0.36 -13.49 10.31
C GLU A 60 0.72 -12.43 11.36
N SER A 61 -0.11 -11.38 11.45
CA SER A 61 0.04 -10.33 12.46
C SER A 61 -0.23 -10.88 13.86
N LYS A 62 -1.34 -11.61 14.04
CA LYS A 62 -1.72 -12.25 15.32
C LYS A 62 -0.71 -13.30 15.79
N ALA A 63 -0.17 -14.06 14.88
CA ALA A 63 0.85 -15.07 15.19
C ALA A 63 2.21 -14.44 15.53
N GLY A 64 2.38 -13.11 15.33
CA GLY A 64 3.64 -12.43 15.56
C GLY A 64 4.74 -12.85 14.58
N HIS A 65 4.38 -13.24 13.36
CA HIS A 65 5.35 -13.67 12.35
C HIS A 65 5.99 -12.52 11.58
N LEU A 66 5.35 -11.33 11.61
CA LEU A 66 5.84 -10.19 10.86
C LEU A 66 7.10 -9.61 11.48
N ARG A 67 8.12 -9.39 10.65
CA ARG A 67 9.42 -8.82 11.03
C ARG A 67 9.79 -7.69 10.08
N ASP A 68 10.43 -6.66 10.61
CA ASP A 68 11.05 -5.63 9.80
C ASP A 68 12.41 -6.07 9.26
N ALA A 69 13.07 -5.22 8.48
CA ALA A 69 14.39 -5.47 7.89
C ALA A 69 15.50 -5.70 8.94
N ASN A 70 15.28 -5.28 10.20
CA ASN A 70 16.19 -5.49 11.32
C ASN A 70 15.78 -6.71 12.16
N ASN A 71 14.85 -7.53 11.66
CA ASN A 71 14.30 -8.71 12.36
C ASN A 71 13.55 -8.37 13.66
N LEU A 72 13.09 -7.12 13.82
CA LEU A 72 12.26 -6.71 14.94
C LEU A 72 10.78 -7.05 14.68
N PRO A 73 10.03 -7.47 15.72
CA PRO A 73 8.62 -7.77 15.55
C PRO A 73 7.83 -6.50 15.21
N ILE A 74 6.96 -6.61 14.22
CA ILE A 74 6.04 -5.54 13.83
C ILE A 74 4.62 -6.09 13.66
N THR A 75 3.65 -5.19 13.57
CA THR A 75 2.25 -5.51 13.24
C THR A 75 1.87 -4.87 11.91
N ALA A 76 0.91 -5.47 11.21
CA ALA A 76 0.33 -4.83 10.04
C ALA A 76 -0.42 -3.54 10.44
N THR A 77 -0.41 -2.55 9.56
CA THR A 77 -1.14 -1.30 9.73
C THR A 77 -2.63 -1.57 9.86
N ASP A 78 -3.28 -0.90 10.80
CA ASP A 78 -4.75 -0.83 10.89
C ASP A 78 -5.27 0.08 9.78
N LEU A 79 -5.89 -0.52 8.76
CA LEU A 79 -6.42 0.19 7.59
C LEU A 79 -7.76 0.88 7.88
N THR A 80 -8.33 0.67 9.07
CA THR A 80 -9.55 1.35 9.51
C THR A 80 -9.26 2.70 10.17
N ASP A 81 -7.99 2.92 10.58
CA ASP A 81 -7.54 4.17 11.18
C ASP A 81 -6.57 4.92 10.25
N PRO A 82 -7.01 6.00 9.59
CA PRO A 82 -6.16 6.79 8.70
C PRO A 82 -4.90 7.35 9.36
N SER A 83 -4.90 7.55 10.68
CA SER A 83 -3.74 8.07 11.42
C SER A 83 -2.61 7.05 11.55
N SER A 84 -2.89 5.77 11.33
CA SER A 84 -1.93 4.67 11.38
C SER A 84 -1.09 4.54 10.09
N PHE A 85 -1.48 5.19 8.98
CA PHE A 85 -0.80 5.06 7.70
C PHE A 85 0.55 5.78 7.69
N LYS A 86 1.62 5.03 7.46
CA LYS A 86 3.00 5.55 7.51
C LYS A 86 3.32 6.56 6.41
N ASN A 87 2.77 6.36 5.21
CA ASN A 87 3.05 7.18 4.02
C ASN A 87 1.91 8.14 3.67
N GLY A 88 0.97 8.35 4.58
CA GLY A 88 -0.23 9.16 4.35
C GLY A 88 -1.44 8.34 3.93
N ALA A 89 -2.61 8.94 4.09
CA ALA A 89 -3.92 8.30 3.93
C ALA A 89 -4.72 8.85 2.71
N THR A 90 -4.13 9.71 1.90
CA THR A 90 -4.80 10.16 0.67
C THR A 90 -4.89 9.02 -0.35
N PRO A 91 -5.82 9.07 -1.31
CA PRO A 91 -5.88 8.06 -2.37
C PRO A 91 -4.56 7.86 -3.10
N HIS A 92 -3.82 8.94 -3.37
CA HIS A 92 -2.50 8.88 -4.00
C HIS A 92 -1.44 8.22 -3.10
N ASP A 93 -1.49 8.46 -1.78
CA ASP A 93 -0.57 7.84 -0.83
C ASP A 93 -0.79 6.34 -0.75
N LEU A 94 -2.06 5.90 -0.72
CA LEU A 94 -2.42 4.49 -0.75
C LEU A 94 -2.00 3.83 -2.06
N TYR A 95 -2.26 4.49 -3.20
CA TYR A 95 -1.82 4.00 -4.51
C TYR A 95 -0.30 3.78 -4.52
N ARG A 96 0.48 4.79 -4.10
CA ARG A 96 1.95 4.65 -4.02
C ARG A 96 2.36 3.50 -3.13
N SER A 97 1.78 3.40 -1.93
CA SER A 97 2.12 2.35 -0.96
C SER A 97 1.83 0.94 -1.50
N ILE A 98 0.75 0.77 -2.27
CA ILE A 98 0.45 -0.49 -2.95
C ILE A 98 1.49 -0.77 -4.04
N MET A 99 1.77 0.21 -4.89
CA MET A 99 2.66 0.02 -6.04
C MET A 99 4.12 -0.18 -5.62
N SER A 100 4.61 0.59 -4.65
CA SER A 100 6.02 0.54 -4.22
C SER A 100 6.30 -0.44 -3.08
N GLY A 101 5.27 -0.93 -2.38
CA GLY A 101 5.44 -1.57 -1.09
C GLY A 101 5.90 -0.58 -0.02
N LEU A 102 6.26 -1.11 1.13
CA LEU A 102 6.81 -0.34 2.25
C LEU A 102 8.19 -0.89 2.60
N ASP A 103 9.22 -0.19 2.14
CA ASP A 103 10.61 -0.59 2.37
C ASP A 103 10.90 -0.80 3.88
N GLY A 104 11.72 -1.79 4.17
CA GLY A 104 12.00 -2.19 5.54
C GLY A 104 10.90 -2.98 6.24
N THR A 105 9.80 -3.29 5.55
CA THR A 105 8.67 -4.08 6.09
C THR A 105 8.34 -5.29 5.19
N PRO A 106 7.56 -6.28 5.66
CA PRO A 106 7.10 -7.39 4.83
C PRO A 106 6.08 -7.02 3.76
N MET A 107 5.58 -5.77 3.70
CA MET A 107 4.61 -5.37 2.67
C MET A 107 5.30 -5.23 1.31
N PRO A 108 5.04 -6.14 0.35
CA PRO A 108 5.72 -6.12 -0.95
C PRO A 108 5.18 -5.02 -1.86
N ALA A 109 5.94 -4.69 -2.90
CA ALA A 109 5.45 -3.92 -4.03
C ALA A 109 4.54 -4.78 -4.91
N TYR A 110 3.46 -4.18 -5.40
CA TYR A 110 2.51 -4.83 -6.31
C TYR A 110 2.54 -4.25 -7.73
N ALA A 111 3.55 -3.44 -8.06
CA ALA A 111 3.65 -2.80 -9.38
C ALA A 111 3.57 -3.79 -10.54
N ASP A 112 4.27 -4.92 -10.43
CA ASP A 112 4.28 -5.95 -11.48
C ASP A 112 2.92 -6.63 -11.64
N GLN A 113 2.23 -6.89 -10.52
CA GLN A 113 0.91 -7.53 -10.52
C GLN A 113 -0.19 -6.62 -11.10
N PHE A 114 -0.03 -5.31 -10.94
CA PHE A 114 -0.97 -4.31 -11.44
C PHE A 114 -0.53 -3.63 -12.74
N ALA A 115 0.56 -4.07 -13.37
CA ALA A 115 1.02 -3.51 -14.64
C ALA A 115 -0.10 -3.54 -15.70
N GLY A 116 -0.46 -2.37 -16.23
CA GLY A 116 -1.56 -2.22 -17.20
C GLY A 116 -2.97 -2.41 -16.59
N GLN A 117 -3.10 -2.40 -15.28
CA GLN A 117 -4.36 -2.58 -14.56
C GLN A 117 -4.63 -1.39 -13.61
N GLU A 118 -4.43 -0.17 -14.08
CA GLU A 118 -4.55 1.05 -13.26
C GLU A 118 -5.93 1.20 -12.62
N GLU A 119 -7.00 0.84 -13.35
CA GLU A 119 -8.37 0.87 -12.81
C GLU A 119 -8.52 -0.10 -11.62
N ALA A 120 -8.00 -1.31 -11.74
CA ALA A 120 -8.03 -2.30 -10.66
C ALA A 120 -7.26 -1.82 -9.42
N THR A 121 -6.14 -1.14 -9.62
CA THR A 121 -5.38 -0.54 -8.50
C THR A 121 -6.21 0.52 -7.80
N TRP A 122 -6.92 1.38 -8.55
CA TRP A 122 -7.80 2.39 -7.98
C TRP A 122 -8.99 1.78 -7.27
N ASP A 123 -9.59 0.71 -7.80
CA ASP A 123 -10.66 -0.02 -7.12
C ASP A 123 -10.20 -0.52 -5.74
N LEU A 124 -8.97 -1.06 -5.65
CA LEU A 124 -8.39 -1.46 -4.37
C LEU A 124 -8.18 -0.25 -3.45
N VAL A 125 -7.66 0.88 -3.95
CA VAL A 125 -7.49 2.11 -3.17
C VAL A 125 -8.82 2.58 -2.59
N TRP A 126 -9.89 2.60 -3.39
CA TRP A 126 -11.22 3.03 -2.93
C TRP A 126 -11.82 2.07 -1.90
N TYR A 127 -11.56 0.78 -2.05
CA TYR A 127 -11.93 -0.19 -1.00
C TYR A 127 -11.20 0.12 0.31
N LEU A 128 -9.89 0.35 0.29
CA LEU A 128 -9.11 0.69 1.50
C LEU A 128 -9.62 1.99 2.14
N GLN A 129 -9.93 3.01 1.34
CA GLN A 129 -10.54 4.25 1.83
C GLN A 129 -11.88 3.99 2.52
N SER A 130 -12.69 3.07 1.99
CA SER A 130 -13.99 2.74 2.57
C SER A 130 -13.89 2.06 3.94
N LEU A 131 -12.78 1.37 4.24
CA LEU A 131 -12.55 0.74 5.54
C LEU A 131 -12.41 1.77 6.67
N SER A 132 -11.85 2.94 6.37
CA SER A 132 -11.67 4.04 7.34
C SER A 132 -12.88 4.97 7.46
N GLY A 133 -14.00 4.62 6.83
CA GLY A 133 -15.19 5.47 6.83
C GLY A 133 -15.03 6.78 6.07
N GLN A 134 -13.98 6.92 5.26
CA GLN A 134 -13.78 8.04 4.36
C GLN A 134 -14.27 7.64 2.95
N PRO A 135 -15.56 7.88 2.60
CA PRO A 135 -15.97 7.72 1.22
C PRO A 135 -15.18 8.72 0.37
N GLY A 136 -14.64 8.27 -0.78
CA GLY A 136 -13.83 9.09 -1.67
C GLY A 136 -14.45 10.48 -1.91
N ARG A 137 -13.76 11.51 -1.41
CA ARG A 137 -14.05 12.91 -1.74
C ARG A 137 -13.23 13.32 -2.93
#